data_eb4d94ffeda731c56591f95c264466e3
#
_entry.id   eb4d94ffeda731c56591f95c264466e3
#
_cell.length_a   1.000
_cell.length_b   1.000
_cell.length_c   1.000
_cell.angle_alpha   90.00
_cell.angle_beta   90.00
_cell.angle_gamma   90.00
#
_symmetry.space_group_name_H-M   'P 1'
#
loop_
_entity.id
_entity.type
_entity.pdbx_description
1 polymer ?
#
loop_
_entity_poly.entity_id
_entity_poly.type
_entity_poly.pdbx_seq_one_letter_code
_entity_poly.pdbx_strand_id
1 'polypeptide(L)'
;MKISLQLINQGEQRVFLQPVAETGKEEYNEFILIRCMAELESPVMRLKLNEQHSFDIVDKNGVDEKESSLQEKLNALAIDVVEAIQQGRDLAAEDIPETAEVVTPYDPELIRVESSTMSLRQVNDMIKDGDINLSPDFQRNAVWDYQRKCRLIESILLRIPLPVFYFSSSTRGELSVVDGLQRLTAIKEFMNNELPLHGLEYLNEYDGCTYNGKKPLNDRLYRRFNLTQIAVNVIDSSSPTKVKYDIFRRLNTGGRPLNSQELRNCLSTKELREALKAMAHSEEFLTATTKSVSDERMDAQEYALRFMYFRYLYKTEGRSIEDYSGAMDNDLDEFVDFLTHQESFPYNEYISEFRKSMNNAIYLFGRHAFRKVYANTEYDSYRSVINKTLFLSWSVLLADIDINVVNNKIDEHSWICILGKHISEDEYYFSMLSYGTNGWKNIMVAFDNARQIINEQIGN
;
A
#
# COMPACT_ATOMS: atom_id res chain seq x y z
N MET A 1 -11.53 -2.07 4.65
CA MET A 1 -12.78 -1.71 3.94
C MET A 1 -13.86 -1.38 4.94
N LYS A 2 -14.54 -0.26 4.81
CA LYS A 2 -15.56 0.19 5.80
C LYS A 2 -16.77 0.76 5.06
N ILE A 3 -17.96 0.48 5.60
CA ILE A 3 -19.21 1.07 5.13
C ILE A 3 -19.84 1.85 6.29
N SER A 4 -20.37 3.04 6.02
CA SER A 4 -21.04 3.88 7.03
C SER A 4 -22.55 3.75 6.91
N LEU A 5 -23.20 3.16 7.93
CA LEU A 5 -24.63 2.97 7.99
C LEU A 5 -25.25 3.64 9.23
N GLN A 6 -26.53 4.00 9.12
CA GLN A 6 -27.34 4.48 10.24
C GLN A 6 -28.07 3.31 10.89
N LEU A 7 -28.03 3.22 12.24
CA LEU A 7 -28.68 2.14 13.01
C LEU A 7 -29.86 2.69 13.83
N ILE A 8 -30.93 1.90 13.93
CA ILE A 8 -32.23 2.28 14.55
C ILE A 8 -32.05 2.78 16.00
N ASN A 9 -31.11 2.24 16.74
CA ASN A 9 -30.96 2.53 18.18
C ASN A 9 -29.93 3.62 18.50
N GLN A 10 -29.35 4.32 17.51
CA GLN A 10 -28.27 5.30 17.71
C GLN A 10 -28.58 6.71 17.20
N GLY A 11 -29.84 7.02 16.91
CA GLY A 11 -30.26 8.32 16.41
C GLY A 11 -29.63 8.68 15.07
N GLU A 12 -29.20 9.94 14.87
CA GLU A 12 -28.58 10.39 13.63
C GLU A 12 -27.11 9.99 13.47
N GLN A 13 -26.50 9.31 14.44
CA GLN A 13 -25.10 8.90 14.36
C GLN A 13 -24.91 7.75 13.38
N ARG A 14 -23.97 7.92 12.45
CA ARG A 14 -23.55 6.87 11.53
C ARG A 14 -22.47 5.98 12.16
N VAL A 15 -22.64 4.68 11.99
CA VAL A 15 -21.70 3.68 12.50
C VAL A 15 -20.90 3.12 11.34
N PHE A 16 -19.60 2.96 11.54
CA PHE A 16 -18.74 2.29 10.59
C PHE A 16 -18.79 0.78 10.81
N LEU A 17 -19.08 0.06 9.74
CA LEU A 17 -19.13 -1.40 9.70
C LEU A 17 -18.06 -1.92 8.72
N GLN A 18 -17.58 -3.11 9.01
CA GLN A 18 -16.59 -3.80 8.16
C GLN A 18 -17.13 -5.18 7.75
N PRO A 19 -16.82 -5.63 6.51
CA PRO A 19 -17.16 -6.97 6.08
C PRO A 19 -16.14 -7.96 6.63
N VAL A 20 -16.63 -9.08 7.14
CA VAL A 20 -15.84 -10.23 7.58
C VAL A 20 -16.41 -11.47 6.93
N ALA A 21 -15.56 -12.32 6.36
CA ALA A 21 -15.99 -13.58 5.81
C ALA A 21 -16.54 -14.49 6.94
N GLU A 22 -17.73 -15.03 6.78
CA GLU A 22 -18.31 -15.95 7.76
C GLU A 22 -17.63 -17.32 7.59
N THR A 23 -16.99 -17.76 8.67
CA THR A 23 -16.14 -18.95 8.67
C THR A 23 -16.95 -20.24 8.79
N GLY A 24 -16.50 -21.32 8.14
CA GLY A 24 -17.08 -22.66 8.24
C GLY A 24 -17.89 -23.13 7.03
N LYS A 25 -17.96 -22.38 5.94
CA LYS A 25 -18.59 -22.79 4.69
C LYS A 25 -17.56 -22.90 3.56
N GLU A 26 -17.73 -23.89 2.69
CA GLU A 26 -16.80 -24.24 1.61
C GLU A 26 -16.64 -23.15 0.53
N GLU A 27 -17.52 -22.15 0.50
CA GLU A 27 -17.46 -21.03 -0.44
C GLU A 27 -17.33 -19.70 0.33
N TYR A 28 -16.25 -18.95 0.07
CA TYR A 28 -15.99 -17.58 0.58
C TYR A 28 -16.90 -16.53 -0.07
N ASN A 29 -18.22 -16.75 -0.02
CA ASN A 29 -19.21 -15.83 -0.56
C ASN A 29 -20.17 -15.28 0.50
N GLU A 30 -20.09 -15.74 1.75
CA GLU A 30 -20.92 -15.25 2.84
C GLU A 30 -20.10 -14.33 3.77
N PHE A 31 -20.65 -13.15 4.05
CA PHE A 31 -20.01 -12.10 4.83
C PHE A 31 -20.94 -11.59 5.91
N ILE A 32 -20.38 -11.19 7.04
CA ILE A 32 -21.07 -10.44 8.07
C ILE A 32 -20.55 -9.02 8.12
N LEU A 33 -21.44 -8.06 8.33
CA LEU A 33 -21.06 -6.69 8.69
C LEU A 33 -21.10 -6.54 10.20
N ILE A 34 -19.97 -6.16 10.77
CA ILE A 34 -19.83 -5.92 12.20
C ILE A 34 -19.33 -4.50 12.44
N ARG A 35 -19.52 -3.99 13.65
CA ARG A 35 -18.96 -2.69 14.04
C ARG A 35 -17.45 -2.75 14.09
N CYS A 36 -16.82 -1.65 13.66
CA CYS A 36 -15.37 -1.46 13.81
C CYS A 36 -15.04 -1.12 15.27
N MET A 37 -15.25 -2.07 16.20
CA MET A 37 -14.95 -1.92 17.64
C MET A 37 -14.30 -3.19 18.17
N ALA A 38 -13.51 -3.05 19.25
CA ALA A 38 -12.69 -4.12 19.82
C ALA A 38 -13.43 -5.23 20.56
N GLU A 39 -14.77 -5.15 20.72
CA GLU A 39 -15.58 -6.14 21.42
C GLU A 39 -16.48 -6.90 20.43
N LEU A 40 -16.59 -8.22 20.64
CA LEU A 40 -17.48 -9.11 19.85
C LEU A 40 -18.94 -8.66 20.03
N GLU A 41 -19.43 -7.87 19.08
CA GLU A 41 -20.86 -7.57 18.95
C GLU A 41 -21.51 -8.49 17.94
N SER A 42 -22.82 -8.72 18.11
CA SER A 42 -23.62 -9.49 17.16
C SER A 42 -23.59 -8.85 15.78
N PRO A 43 -23.58 -9.65 14.70
CA PRO A 43 -23.55 -9.13 13.34
C PRO A 43 -24.72 -8.17 13.08
N VAL A 44 -24.44 -7.01 12.49
CA VAL A 44 -25.45 -6.02 12.11
C VAL A 44 -26.17 -6.46 10.82
N MET A 45 -25.46 -7.12 9.93
CA MET A 45 -26.00 -7.58 8.65
C MET A 45 -25.27 -8.82 8.16
N ARG A 46 -25.98 -9.74 7.51
CA ARG A 46 -25.41 -10.86 6.79
C ARG A 46 -25.58 -10.66 5.30
N LEU A 47 -24.53 -10.85 4.55
CA LEU A 47 -24.44 -10.59 3.12
C LEU A 47 -23.96 -11.85 2.39
N LYS A 48 -24.40 -12.04 1.16
CA LYS A 48 -23.87 -13.04 0.26
C LYS A 48 -23.38 -12.38 -1.02
N LEU A 49 -22.13 -12.61 -1.39
CA LEU A 49 -21.57 -12.15 -2.65
C LEU A 49 -22.08 -13.08 -3.76
N ASN A 50 -22.77 -12.51 -4.76
CA ASN A 50 -23.32 -13.27 -5.89
C ASN A 50 -22.34 -13.29 -7.08
N GLU A 51 -22.67 -14.08 -8.11
CA GLU A 51 -21.87 -14.22 -9.33
C GLU A 51 -21.71 -12.92 -10.13
N GLN A 52 -22.56 -11.94 -9.88
CA GLN A 52 -22.50 -10.60 -10.51
C GLN A 52 -21.61 -9.61 -9.73
N HIS A 53 -20.87 -10.11 -8.73
CA HIS A 53 -20.01 -9.30 -7.85
C HIS A 53 -20.78 -8.20 -7.10
N SER A 54 -22.01 -8.47 -6.69
CA SER A 54 -22.82 -7.63 -5.81
C SER A 54 -23.26 -8.38 -4.56
N PHE A 55 -23.61 -7.64 -3.49
CA PHE A 55 -24.08 -8.24 -2.25
C PHE A 55 -25.60 -8.39 -2.24
N ASP A 56 -26.06 -9.61 -2.01
CA ASP A 56 -27.41 -9.93 -1.61
C ASP A 56 -27.52 -9.90 -0.09
N ILE A 57 -28.55 -9.24 0.44
CA ILE A 57 -28.79 -9.15 1.88
C ILE A 57 -29.48 -10.44 2.33
N VAL A 58 -28.80 -11.23 3.17
CA VAL A 58 -29.35 -12.46 3.76
C VAL A 58 -30.12 -12.15 5.05
N ASP A 59 -29.58 -11.26 5.87
CA ASP A 59 -30.19 -10.82 7.12
C ASP A 59 -29.83 -9.36 7.41
N LYS A 60 -30.80 -8.61 7.97
CA LYS A 60 -30.66 -7.17 8.24
C LYS A 60 -31.21 -6.86 9.62
N ASN A 61 -30.31 -6.59 10.56
CA ASN A 61 -30.66 -6.29 11.94
C ASN A 61 -30.40 -4.83 12.28
N GLY A 62 -31.45 -4.04 12.51
CA GLY A 62 -31.33 -2.70 13.08
C GLY A 62 -30.72 -1.62 12.21
N VAL A 63 -30.74 -1.76 10.88
CA VAL A 63 -30.25 -0.74 9.94
C VAL A 63 -31.41 0.16 9.49
N ASP A 64 -31.23 1.48 9.65
CA ASP A 64 -32.20 2.53 9.30
C ASP A 64 -31.68 3.37 8.11
N GLU A 65 -31.46 2.70 6.99
CA GLU A 65 -31.07 3.36 5.73
C GLU A 65 -32.14 3.13 4.66
N LYS A 66 -32.32 4.14 3.79
CA LYS A 66 -33.18 3.99 2.60
C LYS A 66 -32.61 2.88 1.70
N GLU A 67 -33.47 2.01 1.20
CA GLU A 67 -33.09 0.81 0.46
C GLU A 67 -32.19 1.11 -0.74
N SER A 68 -32.47 2.18 -1.50
CA SER A 68 -31.64 2.61 -2.63
C SER A 68 -30.24 3.07 -2.20
N SER A 69 -30.13 3.82 -1.11
CA SER A 69 -28.83 4.27 -0.57
C SER A 69 -28.03 3.10 0.02
N LEU A 70 -28.70 2.16 0.68
CA LEU A 70 -28.08 0.96 1.22
C LEU A 70 -27.49 0.09 0.10
N GLN A 71 -28.28 -0.17 -0.95
CA GLN A 71 -27.82 -0.98 -2.08
C GLN A 71 -26.64 -0.36 -2.82
N GLU A 72 -26.64 0.96 -3.02
CA GLU A 72 -25.51 1.69 -3.62
C GLU A 72 -24.22 1.51 -2.80
N LYS A 73 -24.33 1.65 -1.48
CA LYS A 73 -23.18 1.45 -0.57
C LYS A 73 -22.69 0.00 -0.53
N LEU A 74 -23.61 -0.96 -0.57
CA LEU A 74 -23.26 -2.39 -0.61
C LEU A 74 -22.61 -2.77 -1.94
N ASN A 75 -23.04 -2.20 -3.05
CA ASN A 75 -22.41 -2.41 -4.35
C ASN A 75 -20.97 -1.86 -4.37
N ALA A 76 -20.77 -0.66 -3.82
CA ALA A 76 -19.41 -0.12 -3.69
C ALA A 76 -18.52 -1.01 -2.81
N LEU A 77 -19.05 -1.49 -1.67
CA LEU A 77 -18.35 -2.41 -0.78
C LEU A 77 -18.02 -3.75 -1.47
N ALA A 78 -18.95 -4.26 -2.29
CA ALA A 78 -18.75 -5.52 -3.03
C ALA A 78 -17.57 -5.41 -4.00
N ILE A 79 -17.45 -4.28 -4.71
CA ILE A 79 -16.31 -4.00 -5.61
C ILE A 79 -15.00 -4.04 -4.83
N ASP A 80 -14.95 -3.35 -3.68
CA ASP A 80 -13.75 -3.31 -2.84
C ASP A 80 -13.40 -4.72 -2.30
N VAL A 81 -14.39 -5.52 -1.91
CA VAL A 81 -14.22 -6.90 -1.42
C VAL A 81 -13.69 -7.81 -2.52
N VAL A 82 -14.28 -7.76 -3.71
CA VAL A 82 -13.82 -8.56 -4.86
C VAL A 82 -12.40 -8.18 -5.26
N GLU A 83 -12.09 -6.89 -5.32
CA GLU A 83 -10.74 -6.41 -5.62
C GLU A 83 -9.74 -6.91 -4.57
N ALA A 84 -10.10 -6.88 -3.29
CA ALA A 84 -9.24 -7.37 -2.22
C ALA A 84 -9.02 -8.89 -2.28
N ILE A 85 -10.07 -9.67 -2.54
CA ILE A 85 -9.96 -11.13 -2.72
C ILE A 85 -9.04 -11.47 -3.91
N GLN A 86 -9.22 -10.79 -5.05
CA GLN A 86 -8.39 -11.00 -6.24
C GLN A 86 -6.92 -10.64 -6.00
N GLN A 87 -6.67 -9.62 -5.17
CA GLN A 87 -5.32 -9.18 -4.80
C GLN A 87 -4.75 -9.93 -3.60
N GLY A 88 -5.47 -10.88 -3.01
CA GLY A 88 -5.06 -11.64 -1.84
C GLY A 88 -4.92 -10.81 -0.56
N ARG A 89 -5.63 -9.66 -0.48
CA ARG A 89 -5.64 -8.81 0.71
C ARG A 89 -6.63 -9.33 1.76
N ASP A 90 -6.29 -9.16 3.03
CA ASP A 90 -7.23 -9.40 4.12
C ASP A 90 -8.41 -8.41 4.06
N LEU A 91 -9.62 -8.92 4.32
CA LEU A 91 -10.85 -8.12 4.35
C LEU A 91 -11.03 -7.39 5.69
N ALA A 92 -10.27 -7.77 6.72
CA ALA A 92 -10.33 -7.13 8.02
C ALA A 92 -10.01 -5.63 7.92
N ALA A 93 -10.77 -4.80 8.63
CA ALA A 93 -10.41 -3.40 8.77
C ALA A 93 -9.09 -3.31 9.54
N GLU A 94 -8.07 -2.74 8.90
CA GLU A 94 -6.74 -2.65 9.48
C GLU A 94 -6.69 -1.65 10.63
N ASP A 95 -7.51 -0.59 10.55
CA ASP A 95 -7.58 0.45 11.56
C ASP A 95 -8.98 0.53 12.16
N ILE A 96 -9.07 0.33 13.48
CA ILE A 96 -10.19 0.84 14.26
C ILE A 96 -9.91 2.34 14.40
N PRO A 97 -10.84 3.25 14.10
CA PRO A 97 -10.69 4.61 14.54
C PRO A 97 -10.86 4.59 16.07
N GLU A 98 -9.78 4.29 16.78
CA GLU A 98 -9.70 4.70 18.17
C GLU A 98 -9.85 6.21 18.16
N THR A 99 -10.89 6.70 18.88
CA THR A 99 -11.16 8.09 19.23
C THR A 99 -10.31 9.06 18.45
N ALA A 100 -10.92 9.82 17.53
CA ALA A 100 -10.24 10.76 16.63
C ALA A 100 -8.92 11.21 17.28
N GLU A 101 -7.80 10.71 16.77
CA GLU A 101 -6.50 11.23 17.18
C GLU A 101 -6.67 12.74 17.13
N VAL A 102 -6.42 13.40 18.24
CA VAL A 102 -6.26 14.84 18.23
C VAL A 102 -5.04 15.05 17.37
N VAL A 103 -5.29 15.25 16.05
CA VAL A 103 -4.27 15.58 15.10
C VAL A 103 -3.70 16.88 15.62
N THR A 104 -2.59 16.78 16.38
CA THR A 104 -1.87 17.98 16.80
C THR A 104 -1.47 18.68 15.52
N PRO A 105 -2.04 19.90 15.28
CA PRO A 105 -1.70 20.64 14.08
C PRO A 105 -0.18 20.81 14.08
N TYR A 106 0.48 20.42 12.98
CA TYR A 106 1.87 20.77 12.79
C TYR A 106 1.99 22.30 12.75
N ASP A 107 3.12 22.81 13.22
CA ASP A 107 3.40 24.24 13.18
C ASP A 107 3.48 24.71 11.71
N PRO A 108 2.57 25.56 11.24
CA PRO A 108 2.57 26.07 9.86
C PRO A 108 3.88 26.77 9.49
N GLU A 109 4.63 27.29 10.46
CA GLU A 109 5.91 27.98 10.23
C GLU A 109 7.04 27.01 9.85
N LEU A 110 6.86 25.73 10.10
CA LEU A 110 7.80 24.67 9.68
C LEU A 110 7.60 24.25 8.22
N ILE A 111 6.50 24.69 7.59
CA ILE A 111 6.21 24.37 6.19
C ILE A 111 7.04 25.29 5.30
N ARG A 112 7.97 24.73 4.55
CA ARG A 112 8.78 25.45 3.58
C ARG A 112 8.48 24.94 2.18
N VAL A 113 7.75 25.76 1.42
CA VAL A 113 7.44 25.50 0.00
C VAL A 113 7.93 26.71 -0.80
N GLU A 114 8.90 26.47 -1.67
CA GLU A 114 9.43 27.47 -2.58
C GLU A 114 8.71 27.40 -3.93
N SER A 115 8.12 28.50 -4.35
CA SER A 115 7.48 28.63 -5.65
C SER A 115 8.45 29.25 -6.65
N SER A 116 8.64 28.60 -7.78
CA SER A 116 9.51 29.06 -8.86
C SER A 116 8.91 28.75 -10.24
N THR A 117 9.58 29.22 -11.27
CA THR A 117 9.24 28.86 -12.65
C THR A 117 10.47 28.28 -13.33
N MET A 118 10.27 27.21 -14.11
CA MET A 118 11.33 26.57 -14.87
C MET A 118 10.91 26.46 -16.34
N SER A 119 11.84 26.66 -17.26
CA SER A 119 11.57 26.38 -18.67
C SER A 119 11.57 24.86 -18.94
N LEU A 120 10.78 24.42 -19.92
CA LEU A 120 10.76 22.99 -20.28
C LEU A 120 12.14 22.45 -20.66
N ARG A 121 12.98 23.30 -21.27
CA ARG A 121 14.35 22.95 -21.58
C ARG A 121 15.15 22.67 -20.30
N GLN A 122 15.11 23.58 -19.34
CA GLN A 122 15.78 23.43 -18.04
C GLN A 122 15.32 22.13 -17.34
N VAL A 123 14.01 21.90 -17.25
CA VAL A 123 13.46 20.69 -16.64
C VAL A 123 13.95 19.43 -17.32
N ASN A 124 14.00 19.41 -18.67
CA ASN A 124 14.51 18.26 -19.40
C ASN A 124 16.00 18.02 -19.19
N ASP A 125 16.79 19.09 -19.09
CA ASP A 125 18.22 18.98 -18.80
C ASP A 125 18.42 18.43 -17.38
N MET A 126 17.71 18.93 -16.37
CA MET A 126 17.71 18.40 -14.99
C MET A 126 17.26 16.94 -14.91
N ILE A 127 16.29 16.51 -15.73
CA ILE A 127 15.88 15.10 -15.81
C ILE A 127 17.02 14.23 -16.40
N LYS A 128 17.73 14.71 -17.40
CA LYS A 128 18.86 13.98 -18.02
C LYS A 128 20.06 13.87 -17.11
N ASP A 129 20.33 14.92 -16.34
CA ASP A 129 21.45 14.99 -15.40
C ASP A 129 21.14 14.19 -14.10
N GLY A 130 19.88 13.81 -13.89
CA GLY A 130 19.44 13.05 -12.71
C GLY A 130 19.03 13.93 -11.53
N ASP A 131 19.07 15.25 -11.67
CA ASP A 131 18.64 16.20 -10.64
C ASP A 131 17.12 16.13 -10.38
N ILE A 132 16.33 15.82 -11.41
CA ILE A 132 14.92 15.48 -11.29
C ILE A 132 14.75 13.99 -11.53
N ASN A 133 14.37 13.28 -10.48
CA ASN A 133 14.10 11.86 -10.58
C ASN A 133 12.64 11.64 -11.03
N LEU A 134 12.48 11.16 -12.27
CA LEU A 134 11.21 10.67 -12.80
C LEU A 134 11.02 9.18 -12.47
N SER A 135 11.44 8.72 -11.29
CA SER A 135 11.53 7.30 -10.96
C SER A 135 10.36 6.49 -11.52
N PRO A 136 10.61 5.49 -12.37
CA PRO A 136 9.57 4.61 -12.90
C PRO A 136 8.92 3.75 -11.80
N ASP A 137 9.49 3.71 -10.61
CA ASP A 137 9.03 2.89 -9.50
C ASP A 137 7.70 3.36 -8.89
N PHE A 138 7.23 4.57 -9.25
CA PHE A 138 5.86 5.05 -8.89
C PHE A 138 4.86 4.91 -10.02
N GLN A 139 5.28 4.42 -11.18
CA GLN A 139 4.34 4.29 -12.29
C GLN A 139 3.35 3.19 -11.93
N ARG A 140 2.17 3.68 -11.55
CA ARG A 140 0.96 2.88 -11.70
C ARG A 140 0.95 2.33 -13.12
N ASN A 141 0.43 1.13 -13.30
CA ASN A 141 0.08 0.60 -14.61
C ASN A 141 -0.91 1.49 -15.39
N ALA A 142 -1.46 2.55 -14.78
CA ALA A 142 -2.26 3.59 -15.44
C ALA A 142 -1.35 4.71 -16.00
N VAL A 143 -0.51 4.36 -16.95
CA VAL A 143 0.18 5.34 -17.81
C VAL A 143 -0.86 6.06 -18.66
N TRP A 144 -0.72 7.39 -18.82
CA TRP A 144 -1.56 8.12 -19.77
C TRP A 144 -1.54 7.46 -21.14
N ASP A 145 -2.72 7.32 -21.73
CA ASP A 145 -2.82 6.87 -23.11
C ASP A 145 -2.09 7.84 -24.06
N TYR A 146 -1.78 7.33 -25.22
CA TYR A 146 -1.02 8.06 -26.23
C TYR A 146 -1.68 9.41 -26.57
N GLN A 147 -2.99 9.43 -26.70
CA GLN A 147 -3.72 10.61 -27.12
C GLN A 147 -3.71 11.71 -26.05
N ARG A 148 -3.81 11.32 -24.77
CA ARG A 148 -3.72 12.27 -23.65
C ARG A 148 -2.34 12.91 -23.57
N LYS A 149 -1.27 12.17 -23.85
CA LYS A 149 0.09 12.71 -23.95
C LYS A 149 0.21 13.71 -25.11
N CYS A 150 -0.31 13.37 -26.30
CA CYS A 150 -0.30 14.28 -27.45
C CYS A 150 -1.08 15.58 -27.20
N ARG A 151 -2.25 15.49 -26.55
CA ARG A 151 -3.06 16.67 -26.17
C ARG A 151 -2.35 17.57 -25.16
N LEU A 152 -1.57 17.00 -24.25
CA LEU A 152 -0.73 17.82 -23.36
C LEU A 152 0.29 18.64 -24.16
N ILE A 153 1.00 17.99 -25.11
CA ILE A 153 1.97 18.70 -25.96
C ILE A 153 1.28 19.78 -26.80
N GLU A 154 0.12 19.47 -27.37
CA GLU A 154 -0.69 20.44 -28.09
C GLU A 154 -1.06 21.65 -27.19
N SER A 155 -1.48 21.41 -25.95
CA SER A 155 -1.78 22.47 -24.99
C SER A 155 -0.58 23.39 -24.74
N ILE A 156 0.62 22.81 -24.62
CA ILE A 156 1.87 23.58 -24.48
C ILE A 156 2.14 24.43 -25.71
N LEU A 157 1.98 23.87 -26.90
CA LEU A 157 2.18 24.58 -28.18
C LEU A 157 1.17 25.72 -28.35
N LEU A 158 -0.06 25.55 -27.87
CA LEU A 158 -1.13 26.56 -27.83
C LEU A 158 -0.97 27.57 -26.72
N ARG A 159 -0.02 27.44 -25.82
CA ARG A 159 0.20 28.26 -24.62
C ARG A 159 -0.94 28.17 -23.59
N ILE A 160 -1.64 27.05 -23.53
CA ILE A 160 -2.61 26.80 -22.49
C ILE A 160 -1.84 26.57 -21.18
N PRO A 161 -2.15 27.29 -20.07
CA PRO A 161 -1.46 27.12 -18.81
C PRO A 161 -1.59 25.68 -18.30
N LEU A 162 -0.47 25.13 -17.84
CA LEU A 162 -0.46 23.82 -17.19
C LEU A 162 -0.71 23.98 -15.70
N PRO A 163 -1.35 23.00 -15.05
CA PRO A 163 -1.40 22.94 -13.59
C PRO A 163 0.01 22.93 -12.99
N VAL A 164 0.16 23.52 -11.81
CA VAL A 164 1.43 23.61 -11.07
C VAL A 164 2.03 22.20 -10.88
N PHE A 165 3.35 22.11 -10.98
CA PHE A 165 4.11 20.91 -10.66
C PHE A 165 4.59 20.97 -9.22
N TYR A 166 4.62 19.84 -8.53
CA TYR A 166 5.13 19.75 -7.17
C TYR A 166 6.29 18.80 -7.11
N PHE A 167 7.37 19.26 -6.49
CA PHE A 167 8.56 18.48 -6.22
C PHE A 167 8.84 18.45 -4.71
N SER A 168 9.55 17.42 -4.25
CA SER A 168 10.16 17.38 -2.92
C SER A 168 11.67 17.36 -3.09
N SER A 169 12.39 18.22 -2.38
CA SER A 169 13.85 18.19 -2.38
C SER A 169 14.37 17.20 -1.35
N SER A 170 15.43 16.46 -1.71
CA SER A 170 16.24 15.69 -0.78
C SER A 170 17.26 16.60 -0.08
N THR A 171 17.88 16.10 0.99
CA THR A 171 19.01 16.78 1.65
C THR A 171 20.23 16.99 0.74
N ARG A 172 20.32 16.23 -0.37
CA ARG A 172 21.36 16.35 -1.40
C ARG A 172 20.98 17.29 -2.54
N GLY A 173 19.79 17.89 -2.50
CA GLY A 173 19.28 18.78 -3.55
C GLY A 173 18.62 18.09 -4.73
N GLU A 174 18.52 16.76 -4.74
CA GLU A 174 17.78 16.03 -5.77
C GLU A 174 16.27 16.29 -5.62
N LEU A 175 15.57 16.42 -6.74
CA LEU A 175 14.13 16.65 -6.78
C LEU A 175 13.37 15.38 -7.14
N SER A 176 12.44 14.97 -6.28
CA SER A 176 11.49 13.90 -6.55
C SER A 176 10.14 14.49 -6.96
N VAL A 177 9.52 13.94 -8.01
CA VAL A 177 8.23 14.44 -8.49
C VAL A 177 7.10 13.97 -7.58
N VAL A 178 6.35 14.91 -7.02
CA VAL A 178 5.17 14.70 -6.18
C VAL A 178 3.89 14.67 -7.00
N ASP A 179 3.70 15.71 -7.82
CA ASP A 179 2.60 15.81 -8.78
C ASP A 179 3.10 16.33 -10.12
N GLY A 180 2.53 15.76 -11.17
CA GLY A 180 2.90 16.09 -12.55
C GLY A 180 3.79 15.05 -13.23
N LEU A 181 4.03 13.87 -12.63
CA LEU A 181 4.89 12.82 -13.20
C LEU A 181 4.47 12.43 -14.61
N GLN A 182 3.18 12.16 -14.87
CA GLN A 182 2.68 11.80 -16.19
C GLN A 182 2.87 12.92 -17.22
N ARG A 183 2.72 14.17 -16.78
CA ARG A 183 2.96 15.37 -17.58
C ARG A 183 4.45 15.50 -17.96
N LEU A 184 5.34 15.34 -16.99
CA LEU A 184 6.80 15.37 -17.23
C LEU A 184 7.26 14.21 -18.09
N THR A 185 6.69 13.02 -17.90
CA THR A 185 6.99 11.85 -18.75
C THR A 185 6.61 12.12 -20.22
N ALA A 186 5.41 12.65 -20.47
CA ALA A 186 4.98 13.00 -21.82
C ALA A 186 5.88 14.08 -22.45
N ILE A 187 6.29 15.10 -21.69
CA ILE A 187 7.23 16.14 -22.13
C ILE A 187 8.59 15.52 -22.48
N LYS A 188 9.13 14.65 -21.61
CA LYS A 188 10.39 13.94 -21.83
C LYS A 188 10.33 13.06 -23.08
N GLU A 189 9.30 12.21 -23.21
CA GLU A 189 9.11 11.35 -24.37
C GLU A 189 9.04 12.16 -25.67
N PHE A 190 8.34 13.30 -25.67
CA PHE A 190 8.28 14.18 -26.83
C PHE A 190 9.65 14.78 -27.15
N MET A 191 10.37 15.32 -26.15
CA MET A 191 11.70 15.90 -26.36
C MET A 191 12.76 14.88 -26.78
N ASN A 192 12.55 13.61 -26.45
CA ASN A 192 13.38 12.49 -26.92
C ASN A 192 12.95 11.95 -28.31
N ASN A 193 11.92 12.51 -28.94
CA ASN A 193 11.31 12.02 -30.18
C ASN A 193 10.65 10.63 -30.09
N GLU A 194 10.28 10.20 -28.87
CA GLU A 194 9.61 8.94 -28.60
C GLU A 194 8.07 9.05 -28.72
N LEU A 195 7.56 10.28 -28.76
CA LEU A 195 6.13 10.61 -28.85
C LEU A 195 5.85 11.46 -30.13
N PRO A 196 5.69 10.87 -31.35
CA PRO A 196 5.17 11.59 -32.51
C PRO A 196 3.74 12.08 -32.18
N LEU A 197 3.40 13.29 -32.61
CA LEU A 197 2.08 13.85 -32.33
C LEU A 197 1.01 13.27 -33.24
N HIS A 198 -0.08 12.73 -32.71
CA HIS A 198 -1.22 12.23 -33.44
C HIS A 198 -2.54 12.56 -32.75
N GLY A 199 -3.59 12.73 -33.57
CA GLY A 199 -4.94 12.97 -33.08
C GLY A 199 -5.06 14.30 -32.34
N LEU A 200 -4.36 15.33 -32.83
CA LEU A 200 -4.46 16.71 -32.33
C LEU A 200 -5.82 17.30 -32.67
N GLU A 201 -6.31 18.16 -31.80
CA GLU A 201 -7.63 18.78 -31.93
C GLU A 201 -7.58 20.09 -32.72
N TYR A 202 -6.56 20.91 -32.47
CA TYR A 202 -6.42 22.25 -33.04
C TYR A 202 -5.25 22.39 -33.99
N LEU A 203 -4.18 21.62 -33.83
CA LEU A 203 -2.93 21.71 -34.59
C LEU A 203 -2.78 20.53 -35.54
N ASN A 204 -3.84 20.23 -36.33
CA ASN A 204 -3.88 19.06 -37.24
C ASN A 204 -2.74 19.04 -38.26
N GLU A 205 -2.22 20.20 -38.68
CA GLU A 205 -1.10 20.32 -39.62
C GLU A 205 0.23 19.75 -39.05
N TYR A 206 0.29 19.60 -37.71
CA TYR A 206 1.45 19.01 -37.04
C TYR A 206 1.27 17.52 -36.70
N ASP A 207 0.27 16.86 -37.29
CA ASP A 207 0.09 15.42 -37.11
C ASP A 207 1.32 14.66 -37.66
N GLY A 208 1.83 13.71 -36.89
CA GLY A 208 3.08 12.99 -37.15
C GLY A 208 4.36 13.78 -36.87
N CYS A 209 4.26 15.03 -36.36
CA CYS A 209 5.45 15.81 -36.00
C CYS A 209 6.10 15.26 -34.72
N THR A 210 7.42 15.38 -34.70
CA THR A 210 8.28 15.07 -33.55
C THR A 210 8.98 16.34 -33.10
N TYR A 211 9.59 16.33 -31.92
CA TYR A 211 10.27 17.50 -31.38
C TYR A 211 11.38 18.02 -32.32
N ASN A 212 12.35 17.19 -32.67
CA ASN A 212 13.43 17.52 -33.61
C ASN A 212 13.89 16.30 -34.46
N GLY A 213 13.03 15.26 -34.59
CA GLY A 213 13.34 14.02 -35.33
C GLY A 213 12.98 14.08 -36.82
N LYS A 214 12.33 13.01 -37.33
CA LYS A 214 12.07 12.85 -38.77
C LYS A 214 11.13 13.90 -39.37
N LYS A 215 10.12 14.35 -38.62
CA LYS A 215 9.20 15.43 -38.98
C LYS A 215 9.22 16.48 -37.88
N PRO A 216 10.23 17.35 -37.84
CA PRO A 216 10.45 18.24 -36.71
C PRO A 216 9.39 19.33 -36.62
N LEU A 217 9.18 19.88 -35.42
CA LEU A 217 8.47 21.16 -35.28
C LEU A 217 9.18 22.25 -36.10
N ASN A 218 8.41 23.22 -36.59
CA ASN A 218 9.05 24.40 -37.17
C ASN A 218 9.80 25.21 -36.08
N ASP A 219 10.79 26.04 -36.50
CA ASP A 219 11.65 26.79 -35.59
C ASP A 219 10.89 27.64 -34.59
N ARG A 220 9.75 28.18 -34.98
CA ARG A 220 8.91 29.04 -34.11
C ARG A 220 8.30 28.21 -32.98
N LEU A 221 7.72 27.04 -33.29
CA LEU A 221 7.11 26.16 -32.26
C LEU A 221 8.18 25.47 -31.43
N TYR A 222 9.29 25.07 -32.02
CA TYR A 222 10.44 24.52 -31.32
C TYR A 222 10.97 25.47 -30.23
N ARG A 223 11.22 26.75 -30.60
CA ARG A 223 11.64 27.76 -29.63
C ARG A 223 10.58 28.03 -28.58
N ARG A 224 9.31 28.13 -28.99
CA ARG A 224 8.18 28.32 -28.09
C ARG A 224 8.11 27.21 -27.04
N PHE A 225 8.17 25.96 -27.46
CA PHE A 225 8.12 24.79 -26.57
C PHE A 225 9.25 24.84 -25.54
N ASN A 226 10.48 25.04 -25.98
CA ASN A 226 11.65 25.12 -25.09
C ASN A 226 11.58 26.24 -24.06
N LEU A 227 11.04 27.38 -24.44
CA LEU A 227 10.95 28.58 -23.57
C LEU A 227 9.65 28.62 -22.75
N THR A 228 8.75 27.67 -22.94
CA THR A 228 7.53 27.59 -22.12
C THR A 228 7.93 27.41 -20.67
N GLN A 229 7.41 28.30 -19.80
CA GLN A 229 7.62 28.25 -18.36
C GLN A 229 6.53 27.40 -17.71
N ILE A 230 6.90 26.53 -16.83
CA ILE A 230 6.01 25.80 -15.94
C ILE A 230 6.17 26.32 -14.51
N ALA A 231 5.06 26.46 -13.80
CA ALA A 231 5.08 26.80 -12.37
C ALA A 231 5.43 25.55 -11.57
N VAL A 232 6.34 25.70 -10.63
CA VAL A 232 6.87 24.60 -9.81
C VAL A 232 6.85 25.03 -8.34
N ASN A 233 6.29 24.19 -7.49
CA ASN A 233 6.42 24.28 -6.04
C ASN A 233 7.36 23.19 -5.55
N VAL A 234 8.41 23.58 -4.84
CA VAL A 234 9.39 22.68 -4.26
C VAL A 234 9.17 22.64 -2.75
N ILE A 235 8.83 21.47 -2.22
CA ILE A 235 8.72 21.24 -0.78
C ILE A 235 10.14 20.96 -0.28
N ASP A 236 10.61 21.82 0.60
CA ASP A 236 11.97 21.77 1.14
C ASP A 236 12.20 20.52 2.01
N SER A 237 13.42 19.99 1.99
CA SER A 237 13.83 18.84 2.77
C SER A 237 13.66 19.04 4.28
N SER A 238 13.76 20.28 4.77
CA SER A 238 13.57 20.62 6.19
C SER A 238 12.12 20.63 6.65
N SER A 239 11.13 20.57 5.72
CA SER A 239 9.73 20.44 6.10
C SER A 239 9.48 19.12 6.79
N PRO A 240 8.70 19.08 7.90
CA PRO A 240 8.37 17.83 8.58
C PRO A 240 7.76 16.81 7.64
N THR A 241 8.15 15.55 7.77
CA THR A 241 7.70 14.45 6.90
C THR A 241 6.18 14.29 6.91
N LYS A 242 5.54 14.44 8.07
CA LYS A 242 4.08 14.44 8.21
C LYS A 242 3.41 15.50 7.32
N VAL A 243 4.00 16.70 7.23
CA VAL A 243 3.54 17.77 6.35
C VAL A 243 3.66 17.39 4.88
N LYS A 244 4.80 16.76 4.51
CA LYS A 244 5.01 16.27 3.14
C LYS A 244 3.91 15.29 2.76
N TYR A 245 3.60 14.29 3.60
CA TYR A 245 2.52 13.34 3.39
C TYR A 245 1.16 14.00 3.23
N ASP A 246 0.81 14.98 4.08
CA ASP A 246 -0.47 15.68 4.01
C ASP A 246 -0.61 16.50 2.72
N ILE A 247 0.45 17.20 2.33
CA ILE A 247 0.47 17.94 1.05
C ILE A 247 0.26 16.97 -0.11
N PHE A 248 0.96 15.84 -0.13
CA PHE A 248 0.84 14.82 -1.18
C PHE A 248 -0.58 14.22 -1.26
N ARG A 249 -1.17 13.87 -0.11
CA ARG A 249 -2.55 13.35 -0.06
C ARG A 249 -3.55 14.36 -0.64
N ARG A 250 -3.39 15.64 -0.34
CA ARG A 250 -4.29 16.72 -0.82
C ARG A 250 -4.09 17.08 -2.27
N LEU A 251 -2.88 17.01 -2.80
CA LEU A 251 -2.57 17.33 -4.20
C LEU A 251 -3.04 16.23 -5.16
N ASN A 252 -3.04 14.99 -4.74
CA ASN A 252 -3.40 13.83 -5.58
C ASN A 252 -4.92 13.64 -5.77
N THR A 253 -5.71 14.72 -5.87
CA THR A 253 -7.17 14.66 -6.03
C THR A 253 -7.65 14.54 -7.48
N GLY A 254 -6.75 14.63 -8.46
CA GLY A 254 -7.06 14.69 -9.91
C GLY A 254 -7.06 13.33 -10.63
N GLY A 255 -7.30 12.22 -9.94
CA GLY A 255 -7.31 10.87 -10.50
C GLY A 255 -7.50 9.83 -9.40
N ARG A 256 -7.04 8.58 -9.60
CA ARG A 256 -6.98 7.59 -8.52
C ARG A 256 -5.92 8.04 -7.50
N PRO A 257 -6.26 8.33 -6.23
CA PRO A 257 -5.29 8.85 -5.25
C PRO A 257 -4.17 7.82 -4.97
N LEU A 258 -2.97 8.31 -4.66
CA LEU A 258 -1.86 7.46 -4.20
C LEU A 258 -2.23 6.82 -2.87
N ASN A 259 -1.89 5.53 -2.69
CA ASN A 259 -1.99 4.89 -1.37
C ASN A 259 -0.79 5.27 -0.49
N SER A 260 -0.84 4.89 0.80
CA SER A 260 0.21 5.23 1.77
C SER A 260 1.58 4.70 1.34
N GLN A 261 1.67 3.49 0.78
CA GLN A 261 2.94 2.91 0.36
C GLN A 261 3.52 3.57 -0.90
N GLU A 262 2.67 3.92 -1.87
CA GLU A 262 3.09 4.71 -3.03
C GLU A 262 3.69 6.06 -2.60
N LEU A 263 3.08 6.69 -1.58
CA LEU A 263 3.59 7.94 -0.98
C LEU A 263 4.94 7.72 -0.27
N ARG A 264 5.08 6.66 0.54
CA ARG A 264 6.34 6.31 1.20
C ARG A 264 7.46 6.10 0.20
N ASN A 265 7.18 5.40 -0.88
CA ASN A 265 8.17 5.23 -1.96
C ASN A 265 8.59 6.56 -2.60
N CYS A 266 7.67 7.53 -2.75
CA CYS A 266 8.01 8.86 -3.25
C CYS A 266 9.04 9.58 -2.37
N LEU A 267 8.98 9.38 -1.07
CA LEU A 267 9.81 10.06 -0.08
C LEU A 267 11.05 9.26 0.35
N SER A 268 11.13 7.98 -0.06
CA SER A 268 12.20 7.07 0.30
C SER A 268 13.50 7.31 -0.46
N THR A 269 14.61 6.90 0.13
CA THR A 269 15.90 6.83 -0.57
C THR A 269 15.90 5.74 -1.64
N LYS A 270 16.82 5.81 -2.57
CA LYS A 270 16.99 4.78 -3.61
C LYS A 270 17.29 3.42 -2.99
N GLU A 271 18.15 3.38 -2.00
CA GLU A 271 18.59 2.17 -1.31
C GLU A 271 17.41 1.46 -0.63
N LEU A 272 16.54 2.22 0.05
CA LEU A 272 15.33 1.66 0.67
C LEU A 272 14.38 1.08 -0.40
N ARG A 273 14.12 1.82 -1.48
CA ARG A 273 13.26 1.31 -2.57
C ARG A 273 13.80 0.03 -3.19
N GLU A 274 15.11 -0.03 -3.45
CA GLU A 274 15.76 -1.24 -4.00
C GLU A 274 15.65 -2.41 -3.03
N ALA A 275 15.81 -2.18 -1.72
CA ALA A 275 15.65 -3.20 -0.69
C ALA A 275 14.21 -3.73 -0.61
N LEU A 276 13.21 -2.84 -0.56
CA LEU A 276 11.80 -3.25 -0.53
C LEU A 276 11.42 -4.04 -1.78
N LYS A 277 11.88 -3.60 -2.95
CA LYS A 277 11.67 -4.30 -4.22
C LYS A 277 12.35 -5.66 -4.25
N ALA A 278 13.58 -5.77 -3.74
CA ALA A 278 14.30 -7.04 -3.66
C ALA A 278 13.62 -8.05 -2.73
N MET A 279 12.97 -7.60 -1.65
CA MET A 279 12.16 -8.43 -0.77
C MET A 279 10.84 -8.83 -1.44
N ALA A 280 10.08 -7.87 -1.95
CA ALA A 280 8.76 -8.08 -2.54
C ALA A 280 8.79 -9.00 -3.77
N HIS A 281 9.86 -8.94 -4.55
CA HIS A 281 10.05 -9.77 -5.75
C HIS A 281 10.94 -11.00 -5.52
N SER A 282 11.31 -11.30 -4.26
CA SER A 282 12.06 -12.51 -3.96
C SER A 282 11.21 -13.75 -4.25
N GLU A 283 11.87 -14.80 -4.75
CA GLU A 283 11.20 -16.07 -5.06
C GLU A 283 10.58 -16.69 -3.79
N GLU A 284 11.25 -16.52 -2.66
CA GLU A 284 10.81 -16.97 -1.35
C GLU A 284 9.49 -16.30 -0.92
N PHE A 285 9.39 -14.98 -1.07
CA PHE A 285 8.15 -14.25 -0.75
C PHE A 285 7.01 -14.62 -1.70
N LEU A 286 7.29 -14.68 -3.01
CA LEU A 286 6.29 -15.07 -4.00
C LEU A 286 5.77 -16.49 -3.77
N THR A 287 6.63 -17.40 -3.32
CA THR A 287 6.26 -18.78 -2.98
C THR A 287 5.46 -18.84 -1.69
N ALA A 288 5.94 -18.22 -0.60
CA ALA A 288 5.27 -18.19 0.70
C ALA A 288 3.86 -17.58 0.61
N THR A 289 3.71 -16.53 -0.17
CA THR A 289 2.42 -15.88 -0.41
C THR A 289 1.61 -16.54 -1.53
N THR A 290 2.18 -17.54 -2.23
CA THR A 290 1.59 -18.18 -3.41
C THR A 290 1.19 -17.19 -4.50
N LYS A 291 1.99 -16.10 -4.65
CA LYS A 291 1.77 -14.99 -5.58
C LYS A 291 0.41 -14.29 -5.41
N SER A 292 -0.18 -14.36 -4.23
CA SER A 292 -1.50 -13.76 -3.95
C SER A 292 -1.42 -12.30 -3.48
N VAL A 293 -0.23 -11.78 -3.22
CA VAL A 293 0.00 -10.36 -2.89
C VAL A 293 0.46 -9.64 -4.15
N SER A 294 -0.34 -8.69 -4.62
CA SER A 294 -0.02 -7.90 -5.80
C SER A 294 1.01 -6.81 -5.46
N ASP A 295 1.90 -6.50 -6.40
CA ASP A 295 2.77 -5.32 -6.30
C ASP A 295 2.34 -4.19 -7.27
N GLU A 296 1.14 -4.29 -7.84
CA GLU A 296 0.60 -3.29 -8.77
C GLU A 296 0.48 -1.90 -8.13
N ARG A 297 0.13 -1.88 -6.83
CA ARG A 297 0.07 -0.67 -6.00
C ARG A 297 1.06 -0.71 -4.84
N MET A 298 2.16 -1.44 -4.99
CA MET A 298 3.21 -1.61 -4.00
C MET A 298 2.75 -2.30 -2.70
N ASP A 299 1.66 -3.07 -2.75
CA ASP A 299 1.20 -3.82 -1.59
C ASP A 299 2.28 -4.80 -1.11
N ALA A 300 2.95 -5.51 -2.03
CA ALA A 300 4.05 -6.42 -1.66
C ALA A 300 5.23 -5.68 -1.00
N GLN A 301 5.52 -4.46 -1.44
CA GLN A 301 6.55 -3.61 -0.82
C GLN A 301 6.11 -3.10 0.56
N GLU A 302 4.81 -2.90 0.80
CA GLU A 302 4.30 -2.58 2.13
C GLU A 302 4.51 -3.75 3.11
N TYR A 303 4.28 -5.00 2.69
CA TYR A 303 4.61 -6.18 3.50
C TYR A 303 6.11 -6.22 3.86
N ALA A 304 6.97 -5.93 2.90
CA ALA A 304 8.42 -5.85 3.13
C ALA A 304 8.79 -4.73 4.12
N LEU A 305 8.18 -3.55 3.99
CA LEU A 305 8.42 -2.43 4.91
C LEU A 305 7.92 -2.75 6.32
N ARG A 306 6.74 -3.33 6.48
CA ARG A 306 6.21 -3.79 7.77
C ARG A 306 7.15 -4.79 8.43
N PHE A 307 7.66 -5.78 7.68
CA PHE A 307 8.67 -6.69 8.19
C PHE A 307 9.93 -5.96 8.67
N MET A 308 10.48 -5.03 7.87
CA MET A 308 11.67 -4.28 8.24
C MET A 308 11.47 -3.48 9.52
N TYR A 309 10.34 -2.79 9.65
CA TYR A 309 10.01 -2.00 10.84
C TYR A 309 9.91 -2.87 12.09
N PHE A 310 9.08 -3.91 12.07
CA PHE A 310 8.92 -4.79 13.23
C PHE A 310 10.18 -5.59 13.55
N ARG A 311 10.94 -5.97 12.55
CA ARG A 311 12.24 -6.61 12.75
C ARG A 311 13.27 -5.66 13.36
N TYR A 312 13.22 -4.39 12.98
CA TYR A 312 14.04 -3.33 13.59
C TYR A 312 13.68 -3.18 15.08
N LEU A 313 12.41 -2.98 15.43
CA LEU A 313 11.96 -2.92 16.83
C LEU A 313 12.41 -4.17 17.59
N TYR A 314 12.12 -5.33 17.07
CA TYR A 314 12.45 -6.61 17.71
C TYR A 314 13.95 -6.79 18.00
N LYS A 315 14.82 -6.26 17.15
CA LYS A 315 16.28 -6.32 17.36
C LYS A 315 16.76 -5.26 18.33
N THR A 316 16.18 -4.07 18.33
CA THR A 316 16.63 -2.94 19.16
C THR A 316 16.06 -2.99 20.59
N GLU A 317 14.88 -3.57 20.78
CA GLU A 317 14.17 -3.63 22.06
C GLU A 317 14.36 -4.97 22.81
N GLY A 318 15.43 -5.66 22.58
CA GLY A 318 15.73 -6.89 23.30
C GLY A 318 14.75 -8.03 23.03
N ARG A 319 14.28 -8.16 21.79
CA ARG A 319 13.27 -9.12 21.31
C ARG A 319 11.83 -8.78 21.71
N SER A 320 11.54 -7.51 21.92
CA SER A 320 10.19 -6.95 22.10
C SER A 320 9.76 -6.12 20.90
N ILE A 321 8.49 -5.76 20.85
CA ILE A 321 7.88 -4.84 19.91
C ILE A 321 6.95 -3.85 20.62
N GLU A 322 7.17 -3.64 21.92
CA GLU A 322 6.28 -2.84 22.78
C GLU A 322 6.24 -1.36 22.38
N ASP A 323 7.30 -0.84 21.74
CA ASP A 323 7.38 0.53 21.24
C ASP A 323 6.51 0.78 19.97
N TYR A 324 5.84 -0.25 19.45
CA TYR A 324 4.84 -0.05 18.40
C TYR A 324 3.65 0.77 18.94
N SER A 325 3.31 1.88 18.28
CA SER A 325 2.31 2.83 18.77
C SER A 325 0.86 2.36 18.62
N GLY A 326 0.60 1.40 17.74
CA GLY A 326 -0.74 1.00 17.32
C GLY A 326 -1.26 1.74 16.09
N ALA A 327 -0.52 2.74 15.60
CA ALA A 327 -0.85 3.55 14.42
C ALA A 327 0.05 3.18 13.23
N MET A 328 -0.22 2.06 12.56
CA MET A 328 0.65 1.45 11.56
C MET A 328 1.15 2.44 10.50
N ASP A 329 0.27 3.25 9.94
CA ASP A 329 0.65 4.20 8.90
C ASP A 329 1.62 5.28 9.43
N ASN A 330 1.37 5.80 10.63
CA ASN A 330 2.23 6.80 11.24
C ASN A 330 3.62 6.21 11.55
N ASP A 331 3.65 5.02 12.16
CA ASP A 331 4.90 4.36 12.54
C ASP A 331 5.74 4.01 11.31
N LEU A 332 5.12 3.54 10.23
CA LEU A 332 5.82 3.27 8.97
C LEU A 332 6.32 4.57 8.30
N ASP A 333 5.54 5.66 8.38
CA ASP A 333 5.95 6.96 7.86
C ASP A 333 7.17 7.50 8.64
N GLU A 334 7.15 7.40 9.97
CA GLU A 334 8.28 7.78 10.84
C GLU A 334 9.50 6.88 10.62
N PHE A 335 9.31 5.59 10.42
CA PHE A 335 10.40 4.67 10.13
C PHE A 335 11.06 4.95 8.77
N VAL A 336 10.28 5.27 7.74
CA VAL A 336 10.82 5.70 6.44
C VAL A 336 11.61 6.99 6.58
N ASP A 337 11.11 7.95 7.36
CA ASP A 337 11.82 9.19 7.66
C ASP A 337 13.12 8.91 8.41
N PHE A 338 13.10 8.09 9.44
CA PHE A 338 14.28 7.64 10.16
C PHE A 338 15.33 7.05 9.19
N LEU A 339 14.93 6.09 8.34
CA LEU A 339 15.85 5.46 7.37
C LEU A 339 16.43 6.46 6.37
N THR A 340 15.69 7.50 6.00
CA THR A 340 16.13 8.52 5.06
C THR A 340 17.27 9.38 5.64
N HIS A 341 17.31 9.52 6.97
CA HIS A 341 18.34 10.29 7.67
C HIS A 341 19.53 9.45 8.16
N GLN A 342 19.50 8.12 7.97
CA GLN A 342 20.63 7.28 8.32
C GLN A 342 21.74 7.36 7.26
N GLU A 343 22.99 7.57 7.68
CA GLU A 343 24.15 7.51 6.77
C GLU A 343 24.38 6.10 6.22
N SER A 344 24.08 5.07 7.01
CA SER A 344 24.15 3.67 6.60
C SER A 344 23.11 2.84 7.34
N PHE A 345 22.43 1.98 6.61
CA PHE A 345 21.50 0.99 7.17
C PHE A 345 21.79 -0.38 6.54
N PRO A 346 21.78 -1.49 7.31
CA PRO A 346 22.22 -2.79 6.80
C PRO A 346 21.12 -3.49 5.99
N TYR A 347 20.65 -2.90 4.90
CA TYR A 347 19.57 -3.43 4.07
C TYR A 347 19.75 -4.89 3.65
N ASN A 348 20.98 -5.28 3.30
CA ASN A 348 21.28 -6.65 2.87
C ASN A 348 21.04 -7.69 3.99
N GLU A 349 21.27 -7.33 5.23
CA GLU A 349 20.98 -8.18 6.38
C GLU A 349 19.48 -8.41 6.50
N TYR A 350 18.67 -7.35 6.44
CA TYR A 350 17.20 -7.45 6.49
C TYR A 350 16.63 -8.23 5.30
N ILE A 351 17.18 -8.07 4.09
CA ILE A 351 16.80 -8.86 2.92
C ILE A 351 17.09 -10.36 3.16
N SER A 352 18.25 -10.69 3.72
CA SER A 352 18.63 -12.07 4.03
C SER A 352 17.72 -12.67 5.11
N GLU A 353 17.46 -11.94 6.19
CA GLU A 353 16.55 -12.36 7.26
C GLU A 353 15.12 -12.56 6.75
N PHE A 354 14.64 -11.67 5.88
CA PHE A 354 13.34 -11.79 5.24
C PHE A 354 13.22 -13.07 4.42
N ARG A 355 14.17 -13.34 3.53
CA ARG A 355 14.20 -14.55 2.71
C ARG A 355 14.26 -15.82 3.58
N LYS A 356 15.10 -15.82 4.62
CA LYS A 356 15.17 -16.90 5.59
C LYS A 356 13.82 -17.16 6.24
N SER A 357 13.16 -16.11 6.69
CA SER A 357 11.83 -16.20 7.29
C SER A 357 10.77 -16.76 6.33
N MET A 358 10.79 -16.34 5.06
CA MET A 358 9.88 -16.87 4.04
C MET A 358 10.11 -18.37 3.79
N ASN A 359 11.37 -18.80 3.70
CA ASN A 359 11.71 -20.23 3.56
C ASN A 359 11.23 -21.05 4.77
N ASN A 360 11.41 -20.55 5.99
CA ASN A 360 10.91 -21.19 7.19
C ASN A 360 9.37 -21.28 7.18
N ALA A 361 8.69 -20.22 6.76
CA ALA A 361 7.23 -20.22 6.63
C ALA A 361 6.73 -21.23 5.58
N ILE A 362 7.42 -21.36 4.45
CA ILE A 362 7.11 -22.36 3.42
C ILE A 362 7.26 -23.77 3.99
N TYR A 363 8.32 -24.05 4.70
CA TYR A 363 8.56 -25.36 5.30
C TYR A 363 7.50 -25.74 6.33
N LEU A 364 7.14 -24.80 7.22
CA LEU A 364 6.24 -25.05 8.35
C LEU A 364 4.76 -25.08 7.96
N PHE A 365 4.35 -24.19 7.06
CA PHE A 365 2.93 -23.95 6.72
C PHE A 365 2.61 -24.21 5.23
N GLY A 366 3.61 -24.42 4.38
CA GLY A 366 3.44 -24.60 2.96
C GLY A 366 2.62 -23.47 2.33
N ARG A 367 1.61 -23.86 1.54
CA ARG A 367 0.71 -22.94 0.85
C ARG A 367 -0.24 -22.15 1.77
N HIS A 368 -0.30 -22.50 3.07
CA HIS A 368 -1.10 -21.83 4.09
C HIS A 368 -0.29 -20.84 4.92
N ALA A 369 0.97 -20.55 4.57
CA ALA A 369 1.79 -19.56 5.25
C ALA A 369 1.05 -18.21 5.36
N PHE A 370 1.09 -17.64 6.56
CA PHE A 370 0.48 -16.34 6.90
C PHE A 370 -1.04 -16.25 6.72
N ARG A 371 -1.73 -17.39 6.75
CA ARG A 371 -3.17 -17.46 6.55
C ARG A 371 -3.87 -18.00 7.79
N LYS A 372 -5.11 -17.58 8.00
CA LYS A 372 -5.95 -18.20 9.02
C LYS A 372 -6.28 -19.63 8.57
N VAL A 373 -6.00 -20.58 9.44
CA VAL A 373 -6.24 -22.00 9.24
C VAL A 373 -7.04 -22.55 10.42
N TYR A 374 -7.66 -23.71 10.25
CA TYR A 374 -8.44 -24.39 11.28
C TYR A 374 -7.78 -25.70 11.66
N ALA A 375 -8.20 -26.27 12.79
CA ALA A 375 -7.65 -27.53 13.30
C ALA A 375 -7.70 -28.70 12.31
N ASN A 376 -8.68 -28.69 11.40
CA ASN A 376 -8.88 -29.70 10.35
C ASN A 376 -8.39 -29.25 8.96
N THR A 377 -7.64 -28.16 8.87
CA THR A 377 -7.11 -27.69 7.58
C THR A 377 -6.07 -28.66 7.06
N GLU A 378 -6.33 -29.28 5.92
CA GLU A 378 -5.38 -30.12 5.19
C GLU A 378 -4.53 -29.27 4.24
N TYR A 379 -3.35 -29.79 3.87
CA TYR A 379 -2.43 -29.07 2.98
C TYR A 379 -3.08 -28.64 1.66
N ASP A 380 -3.90 -29.50 1.06
CA ASP A 380 -4.57 -29.24 -0.23
C ASP A 380 -5.91 -28.51 -0.12
N SER A 381 -6.36 -28.20 1.10
CA SER A 381 -7.62 -27.47 1.30
C SER A 381 -7.56 -26.06 0.75
N TYR A 382 -8.73 -25.41 0.64
CA TYR A 382 -8.84 -24.04 0.17
C TYR A 382 -7.99 -23.08 1.01
N ARG A 383 -7.38 -22.09 0.36
CA ARG A 383 -6.52 -21.10 1.01
C ARG A 383 -7.31 -19.83 1.31
N SER A 384 -7.31 -19.42 2.56
CA SER A 384 -7.78 -18.09 2.94
C SER A 384 -6.82 -17.00 2.40
N VAL A 385 -7.23 -15.74 2.47
CA VAL A 385 -6.38 -14.59 2.15
C VAL A 385 -5.22 -14.45 3.16
N ILE A 386 -4.14 -13.79 2.76
CA ILE A 386 -3.02 -13.47 3.67
C ILE A 386 -3.54 -12.55 4.77
N ASN A 387 -3.29 -12.92 6.01
CA ASN A 387 -3.57 -12.11 7.18
C ASN A 387 -2.32 -11.30 7.55
N LYS A 388 -2.42 -9.97 7.54
CA LYS A 388 -1.27 -9.10 7.79
C LYS A 388 -0.69 -9.25 9.20
N THR A 389 -1.52 -9.52 10.19
CA THR A 389 -1.08 -9.72 11.59
C THR A 389 -0.30 -11.04 11.74
N LEU A 390 -0.78 -12.13 11.12
CA LEU A 390 -0.05 -13.39 11.04
C LEU A 390 1.25 -13.23 10.25
N PHE A 391 1.21 -12.50 9.13
CA PHE A 391 2.42 -12.21 8.38
C PHE A 391 3.46 -11.53 9.25
N LEU A 392 3.09 -10.47 9.98
CA LEU A 392 4.02 -9.73 10.84
C LEU A 392 4.61 -10.61 11.93
N SER A 393 3.76 -11.26 12.73
CA SER A 393 4.23 -12.06 13.87
C SER A 393 5.13 -13.21 13.41
N TRP A 394 4.68 -13.99 12.44
CA TRP A 394 5.45 -15.13 11.95
C TRP A 394 6.70 -14.73 11.18
N SER A 395 6.64 -13.74 10.28
CA SER A 395 7.82 -13.37 9.50
C SER A 395 8.96 -12.85 10.38
N VAL A 396 8.64 -12.04 11.40
CA VAL A 396 9.67 -11.50 12.30
C VAL A 396 10.30 -12.59 13.17
N LEU A 397 9.49 -13.48 13.75
CA LEU A 397 9.98 -14.53 14.66
C LEU A 397 10.71 -15.65 13.90
N LEU A 398 10.22 -16.05 12.74
CA LEU A 398 10.85 -17.08 11.92
C LEU A 398 12.22 -16.67 11.35
N ALA A 399 12.53 -15.38 11.31
CA ALA A 399 13.85 -14.90 10.89
C ALA A 399 14.98 -15.35 11.84
N ASP A 400 14.69 -15.61 13.11
CA ASP A 400 15.68 -16.12 14.09
C ASP A 400 15.86 -17.64 14.05
N ILE A 401 14.91 -18.38 13.49
CA ILE A 401 14.92 -19.84 13.52
C ILE A 401 15.95 -20.40 12.50
N ASP A 402 16.80 -21.33 12.94
CA ASP A 402 17.66 -22.07 12.03
C ASP A 402 16.88 -23.21 11.37
N ILE A 403 16.79 -23.19 10.04
CA ILE A 403 16.08 -24.20 9.26
C ILE A 403 16.59 -25.61 9.51
N ASN A 404 17.89 -25.80 9.82
CA ASN A 404 18.45 -27.11 10.13
C ASN A 404 17.91 -27.67 11.45
N VAL A 405 17.62 -26.79 12.43
CA VAL A 405 16.98 -27.20 13.69
C VAL A 405 15.55 -27.60 13.42
N VAL A 406 14.85 -26.84 12.58
CA VAL A 406 13.46 -27.08 12.18
C VAL A 406 13.34 -28.42 11.44
N ASN A 407 14.11 -28.62 10.37
CA ASN A 407 14.06 -29.84 9.53
C ASN A 407 14.37 -31.14 10.29
N ASN A 408 15.19 -31.06 11.35
CA ASN A 408 15.58 -32.25 12.14
C ASN A 408 14.57 -32.61 13.23
N LYS A 409 13.66 -31.71 13.60
CA LYS A 409 12.74 -31.90 14.75
C LYS A 409 11.27 -31.90 14.34
N ILE A 410 10.94 -31.36 13.18
CA ILE A 410 9.58 -31.02 12.80
C ILE A 410 9.31 -31.48 11.38
N ASP A 411 8.19 -32.18 11.18
CA ASP A 411 7.75 -32.62 9.86
C ASP A 411 7.26 -31.43 9.03
N GLU A 412 7.51 -31.52 7.73
CA GLU A 412 7.09 -30.52 6.76
C GLU A 412 5.57 -30.29 6.84
N HIS A 413 5.15 -29.01 6.84
CA HIS A 413 3.76 -28.56 6.92
C HIS A 413 2.99 -28.93 8.20
N SER A 414 3.64 -29.52 9.22
CA SER A 414 2.97 -29.97 10.44
C SER A 414 2.37 -28.83 11.29
N TRP A 415 2.87 -27.61 11.11
CA TRP A 415 2.38 -26.45 11.89
C TRP A 415 1.05 -25.90 11.40
N ILE A 416 0.52 -26.34 10.26
CA ILE A 416 -0.83 -26.00 9.81
C ILE A 416 -1.86 -26.39 10.86
N CYS A 417 -1.82 -27.67 11.31
CA CYS A 417 -2.75 -28.16 12.33
C CYS A 417 -2.53 -27.53 13.69
N ILE A 418 -1.26 -27.24 14.06
CA ILE A 418 -0.94 -26.61 15.35
C ILE A 418 -1.50 -25.19 15.40
N LEU A 419 -1.20 -24.36 14.39
CA LEU A 419 -1.75 -23.02 14.28
C LEU A 419 -3.28 -23.05 14.21
N GLY A 420 -3.83 -24.00 13.45
CA GLY A 420 -5.27 -24.18 13.32
C GLY A 420 -5.97 -24.50 14.63
N LYS A 421 -5.36 -25.31 15.49
CA LYS A 421 -5.83 -25.57 16.85
C LYS A 421 -5.86 -24.29 17.68
N HIS A 422 -4.73 -23.57 17.75
CA HIS A 422 -4.64 -22.32 18.51
C HIS A 422 -5.69 -21.30 18.06
N ILE A 423 -5.91 -21.15 16.76
CA ILE A 423 -6.93 -20.23 16.24
C ILE A 423 -8.36 -20.72 16.53
N SER A 424 -8.62 -22.04 16.47
CA SER A 424 -9.96 -22.60 16.67
C SER A 424 -10.37 -22.73 18.13
N GLU A 425 -9.42 -22.92 19.05
CA GLU A 425 -9.67 -23.16 20.48
C GLU A 425 -9.66 -21.83 21.27
N ASP A 426 -9.06 -20.76 20.74
CA ASP A 426 -9.00 -19.44 21.37
C ASP A 426 -9.79 -18.39 20.55
N GLU A 427 -11.05 -18.17 20.98
CA GLU A 427 -11.93 -17.14 20.37
C GLU A 427 -11.32 -15.73 20.46
N TYR A 428 -10.57 -15.44 21.52
CA TYR A 428 -9.93 -14.15 21.68
C TYR A 428 -8.80 -13.98 20.64
N TYR A 429 -7.94 -14.98 20.46
CA TYR A 429 -6.91 -14.95 19.42
C TYR A 429 -7.54 -14.82 18.03
N PHE A 430 -8.58 -15.60 17.73
CA PHE A 430 -9.32 -15.48 16.47
C PHE A 430 -9.85 -14.08 16.24
N SER A 431 -10.43 -13.43 17.27
CA SER A 431 -10.93 -12.07 17.17
C SER A 431 -9.82 -11.05 16.91
N MET A 432 -8.66 -11.20 17.55
CA MET A 432 -7.50 -10.33 17.33
C MET A 432 -6.92 -10.44 15.91
N LEU A 433 -7.04 -11.61 15.28
CA LEU A 433 -6.65 -11.82 13.88
C LEU A 433 -7.71 -11.34 12.86
N SER A 434 -8.91 -11.01 13.31
CA SER A 434 -10.04 -10.72 12.43
C SER A 434 -10.47 -9.26 12.43
N TYR A 435 -10.17 -8.51 13.49
CA TYR A 435 -10.67 -7.15 13.68
C TYR A 435 -9.56 -6.22 14.14
N GLY A 436 -9.44 -5.05 13.50
CA GLY A 436 -8.45 -4.05 13.87
C GLY A 436 -7.01 -4.57 13.83
N THR A 437 -6.68 -5.28 12.78
CA THR A 437 -5.44 -6.08 12.64
C THR A 437 -4.14 -5.27 12.77
N ASN A 438 -4.20 -3.94 12.66
CA ASN A 438 -3.07 -3.05 12.92
C ASN A 438 -3.01 -2.53 14.37
N GLY A 439 -4.03 -2.79 15.20
CA GLY A 439 -4.05 -2.32 16.59
C GLY A 439 -2.90 -2.91 17.41
N TRP A 440 -2.36 -2.12 18.36
CA TRP A 440 -1.26 -2.56 19.25
C TRP A 440 -1.56 -3.92 19.90
N LYS A 441 -2.75 -4.05 20.48
CA LYS A 441 -3.18 -5.26 21.18
C LYS A 441 -3.24 -6.48 20.25
N ASN A 442 -3.74 -6.29 19.01
CA ASN A 442 -3.86 -7.34 18.03
C ASN A 442 -2.49 -7.91 17.63
N ILE A 443 -1.54 -7.02 17.40
CA ILE A 443 -0.19 -7.40 17.03
C ILE A 443 0.52 -8.06 18.18
N MET A 444 0.42 -7.52 19.41
CA MET A 444 1.03 -8.13 20.60
C MET A 444 0.51 -9.56 20.83
N VAL A 445 -0.82 -9.75 20.80
CA VAL A 445 -1.43 -11.08 20.97
C VAL A 445 -0.96 -12.06 19.89
N ALA A 446 -0.84 -11.61 18.66
CA ALA A 446 -0.35 -12.46 17.58
C ALA A 446 1.13 -12.86 17.76
N PHE A 447 1.97 -11.94 18.19
CA PHE A 447 3.37 -12.24 18.50
C PHE A 447 3.50 -13.19 19.69
N ASP A 448 2.71 -13.01 20.76
CA ASP A 448 2.75 -13.88 21.94
C ASP A 448 2.31 -15.30 21.61
N ASN A 449 1.21 -15.47 20.84
CA ASN A 449 0.78 -16.79 20.38
C ASN A 449 1.80 -17.45 19.45
N ALA A 450 2.35 -16.71 18.50
CA ALA A 450 3.38 -17.27 17.62
C ALA A 450 4.64 -17.68 18.41
N ARG A 451 5.08 -16.85 19.38
CA ARG A 451 6.20 -17.16 20.28
C ARG A 451 5.91 -18.39 21.15
N GLN A 452 4.69 -18.51 21.67
CA GLN A 452 4.27 -19.68 22.44
C GLN A 452 4.36 -20.95 21.59
N ILE A 453 3.79 -20.96 20.40
CA ILE A 453 3.85 -22.11 19.47
C ILE A 453 5.31 -22.48 19.17
N ILE A 454 6.16 -21.52 18.87
CA ILE A 454 7.59 -21.75 18.60
C ILE A 454 8.26 -22.41 19.80
N ASN A 455 8.05 -21.90 21.02
CA ASN A 455 8.64 -22.43 22.23
C ASN A 455 8.16 -23.88 22.52
N GLU A 456 6.88 -24.16 22.33
CA GLU A 456 6.29 -25.49 22.52
C GLU A 456 6.85 -26.52 21.54
N GLN A 457 7.09 -26.14 20.28
CA GLN A 457 7.49 -27.06 19.23
C GLN A 457 9.00 -27.22 19.11
N ILE A 458 9.78 -26.18 19.32
CA ILE A 458 11.23 -26.21 19.12
C ILE A 458 11.97 -26.39 20.45
N GLY A 459 11.40 -25.92 21.52
CA GLY A 459 11.95 -25.97 22.90
C GLY A 459 13.18 -25.06 23.04
N ASN A 460 13.07 -24.04 23.82
CA ASN A 460 14.22 -23.33 24.38
C ASN A 460 14.22 -23.48 25.89
#